data_93a433ea8d69e58ede7ed8f0b77c6286
#
_entry.id   93a433ea8d69e58ede7ed8f0b77c6286
#
_cell.length_a   1.000
_cell.length_b   1.000
_cell.length_c   1.000
_cell.angle_alpha   90.00
_cell.angle_beta   90.00
_cell.angle_gamma   90.00
#
_symmetry.space_group_name_H-M   'P 1'
#
loop_
_entity.id
_entity.type
_entity.pdbx_description
1 polymer ?
#
loop_
_entity_poly.entity_id
_entity_poly.type
_entity_poly.pdbx_seq_one_letter_code
_entity_poly.pdbx_strand_id
1 'polypeptide(L)'
;DHTCCKAYINAEQAAANWGSMAVYYEEKLARAVSETDGEVILYDGAPILAVFFSSADGSTQGAGDVWMNDLPYLQKVDSPETEELVPNYYSVATFTAAEFKSLILAAKPDADLSGSPEGWIRDIVRNDSDYVASVTVGGVKLRGNDLRTILSLRSPSFTVEYKDNAFTFHVTGYGHGVGMSQYGANILAKQGLSAEEIVQHYFSNTTVGYYDG
;
A
#
# COMPACT_ATOMS: atom_id res chain seq x y z
N ASP A 1 -16.72 6.96 4.87
CA ASP A 1 -15.60 7.65 5.52
C ASP A 1 -14.35 7.55 4.66
N HIS A 2 -13.82 8.70 4.24
CA HIS A 2 -12.67 8.79 3.33
C HIS A 2 -11.33 8.38 3.97
N THR A 3 -11.29 8.18 5.26
CA THR A 3 -10.08 7.77 5.99
C THR A 3 -9.95 6.27 6.15
N CYS A 4 -11.06 5.53 6.24
CA CYS A 4 -11.06 4.06 6.35
C CYS A 4 -11.60 3.35 5.11
N CYS A 5 -12.26 4.08 4.19
CA CYS A 5 -12.80 3.55 2.95
C CYS A 5 -12.31 4.41 1.77
N LYS A 6 -12.68 4.09 0.55
CA LYS A 6 -12.43 4.98 -0.59
C LYS A 6 -13.24 6.26 -0.44
N ALA A 7 -12.60 7.39 -0.75
CA ALA A 7 -13.31 8.66 -0.83
C ALA A 7 -14.42 8.57 -1.88
N TYR A 8 -15.64 8.90 -1.46
CA TYR A 8 -16.76 8.97 -2.38
C TYR A 8 -16.59 10.20 -3.30
N ILE A 9 -16.80 10.00 -4.59
CA ILE A 9 -16.98 11.05 -5.59
C ILE A 9 -18.31 10.84 -6.28
N ASN A 10 -19.05 11.91 -6.53
CA ASN A 10 -20.30 11.84 -7.29
C ASN A 10 -20.03 11.79 -8.80
N ALA A 11 -21.08 11.56 -9.60
CA ALA A 11 -20.94 11.44 -11.06
C ALA A 11 -20.37 12.71 -11.73
N GLU A 12 -20.72 13.89 -11.23
CA GLU A 12 -20.22 15.16 -11.75
C GLU A 12 -18.72 15.32 -11.50
N GLN A 13 -18.26 14.98 -10.28
CA GLN A 13 -16.83 15.00 -9.93
C GLN A 13 -16.05 13.94 -10.72
N ALA A 14 -16.62 12.75 -10.91
CA ALA A 14 -16.02 11.69 -11.71
C ALA A 14 -15.86 12.16 -13.17
N ALA A 15 -16.91 12.71 -13.77
CA ALA A 15 -16.87 13.24 -15.13
C ALA A 15 -15.82 14.36 -15.28
N ALA A 16 -15.74 15.28 -14.32
CA ALA A 16 -14.73 16.34 -14.30
C ALA A 16 -13.30 15.79 -14.24
N ASN A 17 -13.06 14.76 -13.41
CA ASN A 17 -11.76 14.11 -13.28
C ASN A 17 -11.35 13.35 -14.55
N TRP A 18 -12.30 12.73 -15.23
CA TRP A 18 -12.05 11.89 -16.42
C TRP A 18 -12.05 12.70 -17.74
N GLY A 19 -12.59 13.91 -17.74
CA GLY A 19 -12.63 14.78 -18.90
C GLY A 19 -13.27 14.11 -20.13
N SER A 20 -12.57 14.13 -21.25
CA SER A 20 -13.06 13.52 -22.51
C SER A 20 -13.26 12.00 -22.45
N MET A 21 -12.71 11.34 -21.46
CA MET A 21 -12.84 9.88 -21.25
C MET A 21 -14.01 9.51 -20.33
N ALA A 22 -14.81 10.45 -19.85
CA ALA A 22 -15.83 10.22 -18.83
C ALA A 22 -16.83 9.13 -19.23
N VAL A 23 -17.41 9.23 -20.43
CA VAL A 23 -18.40 8.24 -20.93
C VAL A 23 -17.77 6.84 -21.00
N TYR A 24 -16.57 6.73 -21.55
CA TYR A 24 -15.86 5.44 -21.67
C TYR A 24 -15.60 4.80 -20.29
N TYR A 25 -15.15 5.57 -19.32
CA TYR A 25 -14.87 5.03 -17.98
C TYR A 25 -16.15 4.71 -17.21
N GLU A 26 -17.21 5.49 -17.37
CA GLU A 26 -18.51 5.23 -16.76
C GLU A 26 -19.10 3.90 -17.28
N GLU A 27 -19.13 3.69 -18.60
CA GLU A 27 -19.59 2.45 -19.21
C GLU A 27 -18.74 1.24 -18.80
N LYS A 28 -17.41 1.41 -18.74
CA LYS A 28 -16.49 0.36 -18.28
C LYS A 28 -16.75 -0.05 -16.84
N LEU A 29 -16.96 0.91 -15.93
CA LEU A 29 -17.26 0.64 -14.53
C LEU A 29 -18.65 0.01 -14.37
N ALA A 30 -19.67 0.53 -15.05
CA ALA A 30 -21.01 -0.01 -15.02
C ALA A 30 -21.03 -1.48 -15.48
N ARG A 31 -20.29 -1.81 -16.54
CA ARG A 31 -20.14 -3.17 -17.03
C ARG A 31 -19.44 -4.05 -15.99
N ALA A 32 -18.32 -3.61 -15.41
CA ALA A 32 -17.60 -4.38 -14.39
C ALA A 32 -18.49 -4.71 -13.18
N VAL A 33 -19.26 -3.72 -12.70
CA VAL A 33 -20.21 -3.93 -11.59
C VAL A 33 -21.32 -4.90 -11.97
N SER A 34 -21.85 -4.80 -13.20
CA SER A 34 -22.93 -5.71 -13.67
C SER A 34 -22.43 -7.15 -13.88
N GLU A 35 -21.19 -7.31 -14.32
CA GLU A 35 -20.58 -8.64 -14.55
C GLU A 35 -20.25 -9.38 -13.25
N THR A 36 -20.08 -8.65 -12.12
CA THR A 36 -19.74 -9.20 -10.81
C THR A 36 -20.83 -8.98 -9.76
N ASP A 37 -22.06 -8.76 -10.19
CA ASP A 37 -23.17 -8.42 -9.30
C ASP A 37 -23.46 -9.54 -8.30
N GLY A 38 -23.39 -9.21 -7.00
CA GLY A 38 -23.58 -10.14 -5.90
C GLY A 38 -22.40 -11.08 -5.61
N GLU A 39 -21.32 -11.04 -6.41
CA GLU A 39 -20.12 -11.83 -6.14
C GLU A 39 -19.30 -11.25 -4.99
N VAL A 40 -18.82 -12.14 -4.13
CA VAL A 40 -17.93 -11.84 -3.00
C VAL A 40 -16.74 -12.81 -2.96
N ILE A 41 -15.66 -12.39 -2.34
CA ILE A 41 -14.50 -13.24 -2.11
C ILE A 41 -14.69 -13.95 -0.78
N LEU A 42 -14.64 -15.27 -0.77
CA LEU A 42 -14.91 -16.13 0.38
C LEU A 42 -13.66 -16.89 0.82
N TYR A 43 -13.47 -16.98 2.14
CA TYR A 43 -12.54 -17.89 2.80
C TYR A 43 -13.30 -18.66 3.87
N ASP A 44 -13.23 -20.01 3.84
CA ASP A 44 -14.01 -20.88 4.72
C ASP A 44 -15.53 -20.56 4.75
N GLY A 45 -16.08 -20.18 3.59
CA GLY A 45 -17.49 -19.87 3.43
C GLY A 45 -17.93 -18.49 3.94
N ALA A 46 -17.02 -17.66 4.42
CA ALA A 46 -17.31 -16.30 4.90
C ALA A 46 -16.63 -15.24 4.03
N PRO A 47 -17.25 -14.05 3.83
CA PRO A 47 -16.61 -12.95 3.13
C PRO A 47 -15.31 -12.50 3.81
N ILE A 48 -14.29 -12.26 3.00
CA ILE A 48 -12.97 -11.83 3.49
C ILE A 48 -12.87 -10.33 3.71
N LEU A 49 -11.81 -9.90 4.37
CA LEU A 49 -11.34 -8.52 4.36
C LEU A 49 -10.54 -8.27 3.07
N ALA A 50 -11.22 -7.89 1.98
CA ALA A 50 -10.66 -7.69 0.65
C ALA A 50 -9.92 -6.35 0.54
N VAL A 51 -8.78 -6.22 1.20
CA VAL A 51 -7.95 -5.00 1.19
C VAL A 51 -7.14 -4.90 -0.09
N PHE A 52 -6.87 -3.68 -0.51
CA PHE A 52 -6.09 -3.40 -1.71
C PHE A 52 -5.28 -2.11 -1.56
N PHE A 53 -4.28 -1.96 -2.42
CA PHE A 53 -3.40 -0.79 -2.46
C PHE A 53 -2.97 -0.49 -3.90
N SER A 54 -2.23 0.60 -4.11
CA SER A 54 -1.94 1.06 -5.48
C SER A 54 -0.92 0.18 -6.19
N SER A 55 0.32 0.09 -5.69
CA SER A 55 1.38 -0.68 -6.33
C SER A 55 2.37 -1.29 -5.33
N ALA A 56 2.75 -2.53 -5.56
CA ALA A 56 3.72 -3.28 -4.77
C ALA A 56 5.17 -2.94 -5.18
N ASP A 57 6.11 -3.42 -4.38
CA ASP A 57 7.55 -3.45 -4.68
C ASP A 57 7.96 -4.90 -5.00
N GLY A 58 7.50 -5.42 -6.16
CA GLY A 58 7.77 -6.79 -6.60
C GLY A 58 7.02 -7.89 -5.85
N SER A 59 6.50 -7.64 -4.65
CA SER A 59 5.67 -8.58 -3.88
C SER A 59 4.78 -7.84 -2.88
N THR A 60 3.72 -8.53 -2.41
CA THR A 60 2.87 -8.04 -1.31
C THR A 60 3.45 -8.43 0.04
N GLN A 61 2.89 -7.89 1.13
CA GLN A 61 3.19 -8.27 2.50
C GLN A 61 2.09 -9.17 3.07
N GLY A 62 2.45 -10.06 4.00
CA GLY A 62 1.47 -10.76 4.83
C GLY A 62 0.76 -9.82 5.81
N ALA A 63 -0.48 -10.15 6.17
CA ALA A 63 -1.24 -9.38 7.15
C ALA A 63 -0.52 -9.31 8.51
N GLY A 64 0.13 -10.39 8.93
CA GLY A 64 0.90 -10.47 10.17
C GLY A 64 2.09 -9.50 10.23
N ASP A 65 2.68 -9.15 9.07
CA ASP A 65 3.79 -8.21 8.99
C ASP A 65 3.35 -6.75 9.24
N VAL A 66 2.10 -6.44 8.93
CA VAL A 66 1.57 -5.06 8.94
C VAL A 66 0.59 -4.84 10.07
N TRP A 67 -0.26 -5.83 10.34
CA TRP A 67 -1.31 -5.79 11.37
C TRP A 67 -1.04 -6.85 12.45
N MET A 68 -1.71 -6.74 13.58
CA MET A 68 -1.50 -7.66 14.71
C MET A 68 -2.08 -9.07 14.47
N ASN A 69 -2.96 -9.24 13.49
CA ASN A 69 -3.62 -10.50 13.18
C ASN A 69 -3.08 -11.06 11.86
N ASP A 70 -2.59 -12.28 11.89
CA ASP A 70 -2.30 -13.03 10.68
C ASP A 70 -3.61 -13.56 10.10
N LEU A 71 -3.84 -13.27 8.82
CA LEU A 71 -5.03 -13.71 8.09
C LEU A 71 -4.58 -14.70 7.00
N PRO A 72 -5.05 -15.97 7.04
CA PRO A 72 -4.54 -17.03 6.16
C PRO A 72 -4.67 -16.73 4.66
N TYR A 73 -5.58 -15.86 4.29
CA TYR A 73 -5.81 -15.43 2.91
C TYR A 73 -5.06 -14.15 2.52
N LEU A 74 -4.39 -13.45 3.46
CA LEU A 74 -3.58 -12.26 3.23
C LEU A 74 -2.10 -12.58 3.46
N GLN A 75 -1.53 -13.38 2.57
CA GLN A 75 -0.14 -13.81 2.59
C GLN A 75 0.69 -13.02 1.58
N LYS A 76 2.01 -13.10 1.71
CA LYS A 76 2.92 -12.61 0.69
C LYS A 76 2.70 -13.35 -0.62
N VAL A 77 2.56 -12.60 -1.72
CA VAL A 77 2.56 -13.12 -3.09
C VAL A 77 3.42 -12.22 -3.98
N ASP A 78 3.97 -12.78 -5.05
CA ASP A 78 4.69 -11.99 -6.06
C ASP A 78 3.72 -11.05 -6.78
N SER A 79 4.20 -9.90 -7.17
CA SER A 79 3.41 -8.90 -7.89
C SER A 79 4.26 -8.29 -9.01
N PRO A 80 3.75 -8.26 -10.26
CA PRO A 80 4.59 -8.09 -11.45
C PRO A 80 4.92 -6.63 -11.82
N GLU A 81 4.85 -5.72 -10.85
CA GLU A 81 5.15 -4.32 -11.08
C GLU A 81 6.63 -4.07 -11.34
N THR A 82 6.89 -3.19 -12.30
CA THR A 82 8.21 -2.64 -12.59
C THR A 82 8.12 -1.14 -12.87
N GLU A 83 9.25 -0.46 -12.88
CA GLU A 83 9.33 0.97 -13.18
C GLU A 83 8.71 1.32 -14.55
N GLU A 84 8.87 0.44 -15.54
CA GLU A 84 8.36 0.65 -16.91
C GLU A 84 6.82 0.51 -16.98
N LEU A 85 6.23 -0.26 -16.06
CA LEU A 85 4.80 -0.61 -16.08
C LEU A 85 3.95 0.25 -15.14
N VAL A 86 4.57 0.89 -14.14
CA VAL A 86 3.87 1.65 -13.10
C VAL A 86 4.32 3.11 -13.07
N PRO A 87 3.45 4.07 -13.36
CA PRO A 87 3.80 5.49 -13.26
C PRO A 87 4.20 5.88 -11.83
N ASN A 88 5.30 6.63 -11.71
CA ASN A 88 5.83 7.03 -10.41
C ASN A 88 6.10 5.85 -9.47
N TYR A 89 6.62 4.74 -10.01
CA TYR A 89 7.00 3.55 -9.25
C TYR A 89 7.99 3.89 -8.14
N TYR A 90 8.98 4.73 -8.46
CA TYR A 90 9.88 5.34 -7.48
C TYR A 90 9.43 6.76 -7.11
N SER A 91 9.68 7.13 -5.88
CA SER A 91 9.52 8.50 -5.40
C SER A 91 10.58 8.85 -4.37
N VAL A 92 10.88 10.14 -4.26
CA VAL A 92 11.86 10.66 -3.31
C VAL A 92 11.17 11.67 -2.39
N ALA A 93 11.41 11.56 -1.10
CA ALA A 93 10.97 12.53 -0.10
C ALA A 93 12.18 12.99 0.72
N THR A 94 12.40 14.29 0.79
CA THR A 94 13.52 14.88 1.53
C THR A 94 12.99 15.78 2.63
N PHE A 95 13.56 15.62 3.82
CA PHE A 95 13.24 16.41 5.01
C PHE A 95 14.54 16.97 5.58
N THR A 96 14.61 18.26 5.84
CA THR A 96 15.68 18.80 6.69
C THR A 96 15.66 18.13 8.06
N ALA A 97 16.80 18.09 8.76
CA ALA A 97 16.84 17.53 10.12
C ALA A 97 15.81 18.17 11.06
N ALA A 98 15.55 19.48 10.89
CA ALA A 98 14.56 20.21 11.68
C ALA A 98 13.11 19.77 11.37
N GLU A 99 12.74 19.60 10.09
CA GLU A 99 11.42 19.11 9.68
C GLU A 99 11.20 17.68 10.15
N PHE A 100 12.16 16.78 9.90
CA PHE A 100 12.12 15.40 10.37
C PHE A 100 11.89 15.34 11.89
N LYS A 101 12.71 16.08 12.67
CA LYS A 101 12.55 16.16 14.12
C LYS A 101 11.17 16.65 14.55
N SER A 102 10.64 17.68 13.89
CA SER A 102 9.31 18.22 14.18
C SER A 102 8.21 17.19 13.94
N LEU A 103 8.24 16.48 12.80
CA LEU A 103 7.25 15.46 12.45
C LEU A 103 7.30 14.27 13.41
N ILE A 104 8.52 13.80 13.73
CA ILE A 104 8.67 12.66 14.66
C ILE A 104 8.19 13.03 16.05
N LEU A 105 8.61 14.17 16.61
CA LEU A 105 8.21 14.57 17.96
C LEU A 105 6.72 14.87 18.08
N ALA A 106 6.07 15.35 17.03
CA ALA A 106 4.61 15.53 17.01
C ALA A 106 3.86 14.19 17.13
N ALA A 107 4.39 13.12 16.54
CA ALA A 107 3.76 11.80 16.56
C ALA A 107 4.29 10.91 17.70
N LYS A 108 5.56 11.10 18.11
CA LYS A 108 6.29 10.30 19.11
C LYS A 108 7.05 11.23 20.04
N PRO A 109 6.39 11.82 21.06
CA PRO A 109 7.03 12.78 21.97
C PRO A 109 8.18 12.18 22.79
N ASP A 110 8.19 10.84 22.96
CA ASP A 110 9.22 10.12 23.71
C ASP A 110 10.51 9.87 22.93
N ALA A 111 10.56 10.21 21.63
CA ALA A 111 11.76 10.04 20.83
C ALA A 111 12.86 11.03 21.24
N ASP A 112 14.07 10.52 21.51
CA ASP A 112 15.23 11.36 21.80
C ASP A 112 15.97 11.74 20.51
N LEU A 113 15.75 12.94 20.05
CA LEU A 113 16.39 13.56 18.90
C LEU A 113 17.29 14.76 19.33
N SER A 114 17.93 14.65 20.49
CA SER A 114 18.84 15.68 21.01
C SER A 114 20.26 15.55 20.46
N GLY A 115 20.68 14.32 20.07
CA GLY A 115 22.01 14.05 19.52
C GLY A 115 22.16 14.41 18.04
N SER A 116 23.29 13.98 17.44
CA SER A 116 23.57 14.16 16.01
C SER A 116 22.50 13.47 15.15
N PRO A 117 21.95 14.16 14.12
CA PRO A 117 20.92 13.61 13.25
C PRO A 117 21.29 12.30 12.58
N GLU A 118 22.56 12.07 12.24
CA GLU A 118 23.04 10.81 11.64
C GLU A 118 22.70 9.59 12.49
N GLY A 119 22.55 9.77 13.80
CA GLY A 119 22.20 8.71 14.74
C GLY A 119 20.72 8.56 15.05
N TRP A 120 19.84 9.39 14.48
CA TRP A 120 18.41 9.36 14.82
C TRP A 120 17.66 8.15 14.27
N ILE A 121 18.04 7.66 13.08
CA ILE A 121 17.46 6.46 12.46
C ILE A 121 18.45 5.31 12.59
N ARG A 122 18.01 4.17 13.14
CA ARG A 122 18.83 2.97 13.36
C ARG A 122 17.99 1.70 13.19
N ASP A 123 18.66 0.56 13.15
CA ASP A 123 18.07 -0.78 13.25
C ASP A 123 16.89 -0.98 12.27
N ILE A 124 17.10 -0.62 11.00
CA ILE A 124 16.12 -0.89 9.95
C ILE A 124 16.10 -2.39 9.69
N VAL A 125 14.98 -3.03 10.03
CA VAL A 125 14.73 -4.45 9.78
C VAL A 125 13.70 -4.58 8.67
N ARG A 126 13.99 -5.44 7.68
CA ARG A 126 13.08 -5.73 6.58
C ARG A 126 12.42 -7.10 6.77
N ASN A 127 11.21 -7.25 6.24
CA ASN A 127 10.56 -8.56 6.13
C ASN A 127 10.99 -9.27 4.83
N ASP A 128 10.46 -10.46 4.61
CA ASP A 128 10.79 -11.30 3.45
C ASP A 128 10.34 -10.67 2.10
N SER A 129 9.50 -9.64 2.14
CA SER A 129 9.03 -8.88 0.99
C SER A 129 9.82 -7.58 0.77
N ASP A 130 10.96 -7.41 1.45
CA ASP A 130 11.85 -6.23 1.42
C ASP A 130 11.22 -4.91 1.92
N TYR A 131 10.03 -4.95 2.50
CA TYR A 131 9.43 -3.81 3.18
C TYR A 131 10.06 -3.59 4.56
N VAL A 132 10.12 -2.35 5.01
CA VAL A 132 10.58 -2.04 6.36
C VAL A 132 9.55 -2.55 7.38
N ALA A 133 9.89 -3.65 8.06
CA ALA A 133 9.07 -4.22 9.13
C ALA A 133 9.19 -3.37 10.40
N SER A 134 10.40 -2.94 10.75
CA SER A 134 10.62 -2.04 11.88
C SER A 134 11.85 -1.15 11.69
N VAL A 135 11.85 -0.01 12.36
CA VAL A 135 12.93 0.98 12.38
C VAL A 135 12.97 1.65 13.75
N THR A 136 14.16 1.92 14.28
CA THR A 136 14.33 2.68 15.52
C THR A 136 14.59 4.16 15.19
N VAL A 137 13.76 5.06 15.71
CA VAL A 137 13.90 6.51 15.53
C VAL A 137 13.98 7.18 16.91
N GLY A 138 15.10 7.84 17.21
CA GLY A 138 15.30 8.47 18.51
C GLY A 138 15.11 7.51 19.69
N GLY A 139 15.52 6.24 19.53
CA GLY A 139 15.34 5.19 20.54
C GLY A 139 13.94 4.56 20.59
N VAL A 140 12.95 5.08 19.85
CA VAL A 140 11.60 4.52 19.76
C VAL A 140 11.51 3.57 18.58
N LYS A 141 11.09 2.31 18.81
CA LYS A 141 10.86 1.34 17.75
C LYS A 141 9.51 1.58 17.10
N LEU A 142 9.50 1.77 15.79
CA LEU A 142 8.31 2.00 14.95
C LEU A 142 8.19 0.89 13.90
N ARG A 143 6.97 0.59 13.46
CA ARG A 143 6.76 -0.19 12.24
C ARG A 143 7.03 0.69 11.02
N GLY A 144 7.43 0.12 9.90
CA GLY A 144 7.64 0.86 8.66
C GLY A 144 6.39 1.64 8.21
N ASN A 145 5.20 1.05 8.37
CA ASN A 145 3.93 1.72 8.07
C ASN A 145 3.62 2.91 9.02
N ASP A 146 4.07 2.86 10.28
CA ASP A 146 3.92 3.99 11.19
C ASP A 146 4.82 5.16 10.74
N LEU A 147 6.10 4.89 10.42
CA LEU A 147 7.01 5.91 9.91
C LEU A 147 6.54 6.45 8.56
N ARG A 148 6.09 5.57 7.64
CA ARG A 148 5.43 5.97 6.39
C ARG A 148 4.32 6.99 6.63
N THR A 149 3.43 6.73 7.60
CA THR A 149 2.31 7.62 7.92
C THR A 149 2.77 8.95 8.49
N ILE A 150 3.73 8.94 9.43
CA ILE A 150 4.29 10.15 10.05
C ILE A 150 4.92 11.07 9.00
N LEU A 151 5.67 10.50 8.06
CA LEU A 151 6.40 11.24 7.03
C LEU A 151 5.62 11.39 5.72
N SER A 152 4.38 10.87 5.64
CA SER A 152 3.57 10.85 4.41
C SER A 152 4.29 10.21 3.21
N LEU A 153 5.10 9.18 3.46
CA LEU A 153 5.75 8.41 2.39
C LEU A 153 4.73 7.59 1.63
N ARG A 154 5.00 7.30 0.37
CA ARG A 154 4.07 6.54 -0.47
C ARG A 154 3.91 5.09 -0.02
N SER A 155 4.99 4.44 0.40
CA SER A 155 4.98 3.05 0.88
C SER A 155 5.96 2.85 2.04
N PRO A 156 5.91 1.73 2.77
CA PRO A 156 6.92 1.33 3.73
C PRO A 156 8.12 0.61 3.08
N SER A 157 8.17 0.46 1.75
CA SER A 157 9.37 0.05 1.04
C SER A 157 10.21 1.27 0.74
N PHE A 158 11.22 1.54 1.59
CA PHE A 158 12.10 2.68 1.43
C PHE A 158 13.52 2.38 1.88
N THR A 159 14.47 3.12 1.32
CA THR A 159 15.80 3.34 1.89
C THR A 159 15.91 4.79 2.35
N VAL A 160 16.83 5.08 3.25
CA VAL A 160 17.06 6.44 3.75
C VAL A 160 18.55 6.71 3.85
N GLU A 161 18.93 7.90 3.45
CA GLU A 161 20.28 8.45 3.68
C GLU A 161 20.18 9.79 4.41
N TYR A 162 21.21 10.11 5.19
CA TYR A 162 21.37 11.43 5.79
C TYR A 162 22.60 12.10 5.18
N LYS A 163 22.39 13.24 4.57
CA LYS A 163 23.44 14.05 3.94
C LYS A 163 23.04 15.52 3.92
N ASP A 164 24.01 16.42 4.01
CA ASP A 164 23.79 17.86 3.89
C ASP A 164 22.68 18.40 4.81
N ASN A 165 22.60 17.88 6.05
CA ASN A 165 21.58 18.20 7.05
C ASN A 165 20.15 17.84 6.65
N ALA A 166 19.98 16.82 5.79
CA ALA A 166 18.69 16.34 5.34
C ALA A 166 18.63 14.80 5.32
N PHE A 167 17.44 14.24 5.58
CA PHE A 167 17.09 12.86 5.37
C PHE A 167 16.41 12.73 4.01
N THR A 168 16.95 11.90 3.13
CA THR A 168 16.37 11.59 1.83
C THR A 168 15.88 10.15 1.83
N PHE A 169 14.58 9.98 1.63
CA PHE A 169 13.91 8.68 1.51
C PHE A 169 13.69 8.36 0.04
N HIS A 170 14.21 7.23 -0.41
CA HIS A 170 13.91 6.64 -1.72
C HIS A 170 12.85 5.56 -1.51
N VAL A 171 11.69 5.73 -2.10
CA VAL A 171 10.50 4.93 -1.82
C VAL A 171 10.05 4.23 -3.09
N THR A 172 9.77 2.92 -2.98
CA THR A 172 9.25 2.09 -4.08
C THR A 172 7.78 1.75 -3.82
N GLY A 173 6.95 1.80 -4.87
CA GLY A 173 5.53 1.47 -4.80
C GLY A 173 4.66 2.50 -4.08
N TYR A 174 3.39 2.14 -3.85
CA TYR A 174 2.41 3.04 -3.22
C TYR A 174 1.31 2.27 -2.47
N GLY A 175 1.26 2.42 -1.18
CA GLY A 175 0.25 1.85 -0.29
C GLY A 175 0.84 1.06 0.86
N HIS A 176 0.00 0.31 1.57
CA HIS A 176 0.39 -0.48 2.74
C HIS A 176 0.98 -1.85 2.39
N GLY A 177 0.88 -2.28 1.15
CA GLY A 177 1.50 -3.52 0.66
C GLY A 177 0.74 -4.82 0.95
N VAL A 178 -0.45 -4.81 1.56
CA VAL A 178 -1.21 -6.02 1.93
C VAL A 178 -2.40 -6.23 1.00
N GLY A 179 -2.67 -7.48 0.59
CA GLY A 179 -3.76 -7.85 -0.30
C GLY A 179 -3.50 -7.47 -1.77
N MET A 180 -4.50 -7.05 -2.51
CA MET A 180 -4.40 -6.86 -3.96
C MET A 180 -3.71 -5.55 -4.35
N SER A 181 -2.67 -5.63 -5.17
CA SER A 181 -2.12 -4.48 -5.87
C SER A 181 -2.98 -4.13 -7.09
N GLN A 182 -3.40 -2.86 -7.20
CA GLN A 182 -4.21 -2.40 -8.33
C GLN A 182 -3.42 -2.41 -9.66
N TYR A 183 -2.16 -1.97 -9.64
CA TYR A 183 -1.31 -2.03 -10.84
C TYR A 183 -0.91 -3.46 -11.17
N GLY A 184 -0.58 -4.29 -10.18
CA GLY A 184 -0.28 -5.69 -10.39
C GLY A 184 -1.48 -6.45 -10.98
N ALA A 185 -2.69 -6.25 -10.45
CA ALA A 185 -3.92 -6.81 -11.01
C ALA A 185 -4.15 -6.38 -12.48
N ASN A 186 -3.91 -5.11 -12.82
CA ASN A 186 -4.01 -4.63 -14.20
C ASN A 186 -2.96 -5.26 -15.13
N ILE A 187 -1.75 -5.50 -14.63
CA ILE A 187 -0.69 -6.17 -15.40
C ILE A 187 -1.05 -7.63 -15.64
N LEU A 188 -1.50 -8.36 -14.61
CA LEU A 188 -1.96 -9.75 -14.73
C LEU A 188 -3.14 -9.88 -15.70
N ALA A 189 -4.10 -8.94 -15.65
CA ALA A 189 -5.21 -8.90 -16.62
C ALA A 189 -4.72 -8.70 -18.06
N LYS A 190 -3.71 -7.86 -18.28
CA LYS A 190 -3.09 -7.68 -19.60
C LYS A 190 -2.32 -8.92 -20.08
N GLN A 191 -1.87 -9.76 -19.16
CA GLN A 191 -1.26 -11.07 -19.45
C GLN A 191 -2.29 -12.15 -19.72
N GLY A 192 -3.59 -11.85 -19.57
CA GLY A 192 -4.69 -12.73 -19.93
C GLY A 192 -5.36 -13.48 -18.77
N LEU A 193 -4.98 -13.16 -17.52
CA LEU A 193 -5.66 -13.76 -16.36
C LEU A 193 -7.08 -13.20 -16.23
N SER A 194 -8.02 -14.07 -15.86
CA SER A 194 -9.39 -13.70 -15.51
C SER A 194 -9.45 -12.93 -14.18
N ALA A 195 -10.57 -12.27 -13.90
CA ALA A 195 -10.80 -11.57 -12.64
C ALA A 195 -10.70 -12.52 -11.44
N GLU A 196 -11.25 -13.73 -11.55
CA GLU A 196 -11.18 -14.74 -10.49
C GLU A 196 -9.74 -15.22 -10.24
N GLU A 197 -8.97 -15.52 -11.29
CA GLU A 197 -7.55 -15.90 -11.16
C GLU A 197 -6.71 -14.80 -10.51
N ILE A 198 -6.96 -13.53 -10.84
CA ILE A 198 -6.28 -12.39 -10.22
C ILE A 198 -6.65 -12.27 -8.74
N VAL A 199 -7.91 -12.38 -8.40
CA VAL A 199 -8.39 -12.36 -7.01
C VAL A 199 -7.75 -13.48 -6.20
N GLN A 200 -7.76 -14.72 -6.71
CA GLN A 200 -7.17 -15.88 -6.05
C GLN A 200 -5.64 -15.82 -5.96
N HIS A 201 -4.98 -15.10 -6.87
CA HIS A 201 -3.56 -14.83 -6.78
C HIS A 201 -3.22 -13.97 -5.55
N TYR A 202 -3.98 -12.90 -5.29
CA TYR A 202 -3.72 -11.98 -4.20
C TYR A 202 -4.33 -12.40 -2.86
N PHE A 203 -5.39 -13.21 -2.88
CA PHE A 203 -6.08 -13.72 -1.70
C PHE A 203 -5.99 -15.24 -1.69
N SER A 204 -5.00 -15.77 -1.01
CA SER A 204 -4.67 -17.19 -1.00
C SER A 204 -5.82 -18.06 -0.46
N ASN A 205 -6.06 -19.21 -1.10
CA ASN A 205 -7.07 -20.19 -0.67
C ASN A 205 -8.50 -19.64 -0.60
N THR A 206 -8.82 -18.64 -1.40
CA THR A 206 -10.17 -18.06 -1.50
C THR A 206 -10.92 -18.59 -2.72
N THR A 207 -12.24 -18.41 -2.71
CA THR A 207 -13.13 -18.64 -3.84
C THR A 207 -13.95 -17.38 -4.11
N VAL A 208 -14.39 -17.20 -5.38
CA VAL A 208 -15.37 -16.17 -5.73
C VAL A 208 -16.74 -16.83 -5.79
N GLY A 209 -17.76 -16.23 -5.19
CA GLY A 209 -19.10 -16.79 -5.15
C GLY A 209 -20.11 -15.86 -4.48
N TYR A 210 -21.27 -16.42 -4.18
CA TYR A 210 -22.36 -15.69 -3.54
C TYR A 210 -22.41 -16.02 -2.05
N TYR A 211 -22.89 -15.06 -1.25
CA TYR A 211 -23.01 -15.23 0.21
C TYR A 211 -24.43 -14.89 0.63
N ASP A 212 -25.15 -15.87 1.13
CA ASP A 212 -26.58 -15.73 1.49
C ASP A 212 -26.80 -15.32 2.97
N GLY A 213 -25.70 -15.03 3.75
CA GLY A 213 -25.78 -14.49 5.13
C GLY A 213 -25.87 -15.54 6.22
#